data_fa63a1e4955741d2a80665161338352d
#
_entry.id   fa63a1e4955741d2a80665161338352d
#
_cell.length_a   1.000
_cell.length_b   1.000
_cell.length_c   1.000
_cell.angle_alpha   90.00
_cell.angle_beta   90.00
_cell.angle_gamma   90.00
#
_symmetry.space_group_name_H-M   'P 1'
#
loop_
_entity.id
_entity.type
_entity.pdbx_description
1 polymer ?
#
loop_
_entity_poly.entity_id
_entity_poly.type
_entity_poly.pdbx_seq_one_letter_code
_entity_poly.pdbx_strand_id
1 'polypeptide(L)'
;MNKTLSVMLAAGLLVCGMAGAAEKPAAAFTPEQEARIGEIAKDYLLAHPEVLVEVSQKLQAQQQEKQQQAMTAAVIQNQAALLNDKGTPSYGPADAKVTVVEFFDYQCIYCARLAPELEKVIKASPDVRFVFKEFPIFGQRWPASLSAAKTGLQIWKQKGADAYLNYHNAIYATGHNEGKLTDADISAAAKAVKFDAKTAHDVQGTLDGINTLAQQLGFSGTPALVVLPSAGASADNVTVIPGYTSAEALQQAISHAAGDTKK
;
A
#
# COMPACT_ATOMS: atom_id res chain seq x y z
N MET A 1 -36.92 75.64 1.03
CA MET A 1 -36.61 76.81 0.13
C MET A 1 -35.66 76.27 -0.92
N ASN A 2 -36.08 76.53 -2.20
CA ASN A 2 -35.36 76.52 -3.47
C ASN A 2 -34.75 75.17 -3.92
N LYS A 3 -35.40 74.47 -4.83
CA LYS A 3 -35.48 74.67 -6.34
C LYS A 3 -34.09 74.76 -6.96
N THR A 4 -33.64 73.75 -7.72
CA THR A 4 -33.62 73.93 -9.17
C THR A 4 -33.42 72.56 -9.89
N LEU A 5 -34.28 72.35 -10.78
CA LEU A 5 -34.38 71.42 -11.89
C LEU A 5 -33.23 71.64 -12.89
N SER A 6 -32.61 70.61 -13.42
CA SER A 6 -31.94 70.66 -14.73
C SER A 6 -32.05 69.31 -15.41
N VAL A 7 -32.82 69.34 -16.47
CA VAL A 7 -32.96 68.35 -17.51
C VAL A 7 -31.73 68.42 -18.40
N MET A 8 -31.07 67.28 -18.68
CA MET A 8 -30.24 67.16 -19.87
C MET A 8 -30.40 65.80 -20.52
N LEU A 9 -30.69 65.90 -21.70
CA LEU A 9 -31.03 65.21 -22.92
C LEU A 9 -30.27 63.89 -23.13
N ALA A 10 -31.00 62.91 -23.62
CA ALA A 10 -30.57 61.65 -24.18
C ALA A 10 -29.60 61.80 -25.36
N ALA A 11 -28.60 60.98 -25.39
CA ALA A 11 -27.97 60.56 -26.66
C ALA A 11 -27.78 59.05 -26.59
N GLY A 12 -28.64 58.32 -27.24
CA GLY A 12 -28.56 56.91 -27.47
C GLY A 12 -27.40 56.60 -28.42
N LEU A 13 -26.46 55.78 -27.93
CA LEU A 13 -25.52 55.08 -28.78
C LEU A 13 -25.96 53.61 -28.80
N LEU A 14 -26.64 53.21 -29.84
CA LEU A 14 -26.83 51.83 -30.26
C LEU A 14 -25.44 51.29 -30.63
N VAL A 15 -24.80 50.57 -29.69
CA VAL A 15 -23.70 49.67 -30.03
C VAL A 15 -24.34 48.37 -30.52
N CYS A 16 -24.43 48.19 -31.82
CA CYS A 16 -24.66 46.92 -32.46
C CYS A 16 -23.48 45.97 -32.07
N GLY A 17 -23.67 45.14 -31.04
CA GLY A 17 -22.79 44.06 -30.75
C GLY A 17 -22.86 43.03 -31.87
N MET A 18 -21.88 43.03 -32.77
CA MET A 18 -21.63 41.90 -33.65
C MET A 18 -21.20 40.73 -32.71
N ALA A 19 -22.17 39.87 -32.42
CA ALA A 19 -21.87 38.54 -31.91
C ALA A 19 -21.11 37.82 -33.02
N GLY A 20 -19.78 37.84 -32.95
CA GLY A 20 -18.93 36.97 -33.74
C GLY A 20 -19.27 35.53 -33.34
N ALA A 21 -20.03 34.85 -34.21
CA ALA A 21 -20.17 33.41 -34.12
C ALA A 21 -18.73 32.84 -34.19
N ALA A 22 -18.25 32.26 -33.10
CA ALA A 22 -17.02 31.50 -33.11
C ALA A 22 -17.20 30.39 -34.16
N GLU A 23 -16.59 30.55 -35.34
CA GLU A 23 -16.54 29.52 -36.36
C GLU A 23 -15.97 28.25 -35.70
N LYS A 24 -16.79 27.19 -35.68
CA LYS A 24 -16.30 25.86 -35.33
C LYS A 24 -15.11 25.56 -36.24
N PRO A 25 -13.93 25.17 -35.69
CA PRO A 25 -12.83 24.82 -36.57
C PRO A 25 -13.31 23.80 -37.61
N ALA A 26 -13.05 24.05 -38.86
CA ALA A 26 -13.40 23.14 -39.95
C ALA A 26 -12.90 21.74 -39.62
N ALA A 27 -13.75 20.73 -39.79
CA ALA A 27 -13.36 19.34 -39.61
C ALA A 27 -12.16 19.07 -40.51
N ALA A 28 -11.08 18.48 -39.90
CA ALA A 28 -9.82 18.22 -40.61
C ALA A 28 -9.99 17.21 -41.76
N PHE A 29 -11.08 16.42 -41.74
CA PHE A 29 -11.40 15.40 -42.75
C PHE A 29 -12.88 15.49 -43.16
N THR A 30 -13.18 15.08 -44.41
CA THR A 30 -14.57 14.90 -44.86
C THR A 30 -15.15 13.61 -44.23
N PRO A 31 -16.49 13.46 -44.15
CA PRO A 31 -17.14 12.24 -43.68
C PRO A 31 -16.68 10.98 -44.41
N GLU A 32 -16.43 11.06 -45.74
CA GLU A 32 -15.95 9.94 -46.56
C GLU A 32 -14.49 9.59 -46.19
N GLN A 33 -13.65 10.58 -45.89
CA GLN A 33 -12.28 10.36 -45.44
C GLN A 33 -12.26 9.74 -44.04
N GLU A 34 -13.09 10.18 -43.10
CA GLU A 34 -13.22 9.61 -41.79
C GLU A 34 -13.65 8.11 -41.84
N ALA A 35 -14.67 7.81 -42.69
CA ALA A 35 -15.10 6.42 -42.88
C ALA A 35 -13.97 5.56 -43.44
N ARG A 36 -13.21 6.05 -44.44
CA ARG A 36 -12.09 5.31 -45.03
C ARG A 36 -10.92 5.11 -44.05
N ILE A 37 -10.62 6.10 -43.23
CA ILE A 37 -9.62 5.95 -42.13
C ILE A 37 -10.06 4.86 -41.16
N GLY A 38 -11.35 4.83 -40.78
CA GLY A 38 -11.89 3.77 -39.91
C GLY A 38 -11.77 2.37 -40.49
N GLU A 39 -12.06 2.19 -41.79
CA GLU A 39 -11.86 0.91 -42.48
C GLU A 39 -10.39 0.48 -42.51
N ILE A 40 -9.48 1.37 -42.88
CA ILE A 40 -8.03 1.09 -42.91
C ILE A 40 -7.53 0.69 -41.53
N ALA A 41 -7.93 1.44 -40.49
CA ALA A 41 -7.52 1.12 -39.11
C ALA A 41 -8.04 -0.25 -38.64
N LYS A 42 -9.30 -0.57 -38.97
CA LYS A 42 -9.90 -1.88 -38.68
C LYS A 42 -9.15 -3.00 -39.38
N ASP A 43 -8.93 -2.86 -40.70
CA ASP A 43 -8.24 -3.90 -41.49
C ASP A 43 -6.82 -4.11 -41.02
N TYR A 44 -6.11 -3.02 -40.67
CA TYR A 44 -4.77 -3.09 -40.10
C TYR A 44 -4.76 -3.85 -38.76
N LEU A 45 -5.67 -3.51 -37.82
CA LEU A 45 -5.74 -4.17 -36.52
C LEU A 45 -6.17 -5.66 -36.64
N LEU A 46 -6.99 -6.01 -37.63
CA LEU A 46 -7.37 -7.38 -37.90
C LEU A 46 -6.21 -8.19 -38.53
N ALA A 47 -5.36 -7.53 -39.33
CA ALA A 47 -4.17 -8.13 -39.92
C ALA A 47 -3.00 -8.20 -38.92
N HIS A 48 -2.97 -7.33 -37.91
CA HIS A 48 -1.92 -7.18 -36.91
C HIS A 48 -2.50 -7.19 -35.48
N PRO A 49 -3.12 -8.30 -35.01
CA PRO A 49 -3.74 -8.37 -33.68
C PRO A 49 -2.72 -8.20 -32.53
N GLU A 50 -1.44 -8.45 -32.76
CA GLU A 50 -0.33 -8.25 -31.81
C GLU A 50 -0.26 -6.80 -31.31
N VAL A 51 -0.66 -5.81 -32.12
CA VAL A 51 -0.68 -4.39 -31.73
C VAL A 51 -1.58 -4.17 -30.50
N LEU A 52 -2.73 -4.85 -30.43
CA LEU A 52 -3.64 -4.75 -29.28
C LEU A 52 -3.01 -5.34 -28.01
N VAL A 53 -2.23 -6.42 -28.15
CA VAL A 53 -1.48 -7.03 -27.04
C VAL A 53 -0.41 -6.07 -26.54
N GLU A 54 0.38 -5.47 -27.43
CA GLU A 54 1.41 -4.49 -27.09
C GLU A 54 0.82 -3.25 -26.39
N VAL A 55 -0.29 -2.73 -26.91
CA VAL A 55 -1.01 -1.59 -26.29
C VAL A 55 -1.52 -1.97 -24.89
N SER A 56 -2.09 -3.17 -24.72
CA SER A 56 -2.57 -3.66 -23.44
C SER A 56 -1.42 -3.79 -22.43
N GLN A 57 -0.28 -4.38 -22.83
CA GLN A 57 0.90 -4.50 -21.98
C GLN A 57 1.45 -3.13 -21.56
N LYS A 58 1.54 -2.19 -22.50
CA LYS A 58 1.98 -0.83 -22.21
C LYS A 58 1.05 -0.11 -21.23
N LEU A 59 -0.27 -0.26 -21.41
CA LEU A 59 -1.26 0.31 -20.50
C LEU A 59 -1.14 -0.29 -19.10
N GLN A 60 -1.00 -1.61 -19.00
CA GLN A 60 -0.80 -2.29 -17.71
C GLN A 60 0.48 -1.81 -17.01
N ALA A 61 1.60 -1.72 -17.75
CA ALA A 61 2.86 -1.21 -17.18
C ALA A 61 2.71 0.22 -16.65
N GLN A 62 2.05 1.11 -17.40
CA GLN A 62 1.79 2.49 -16.96
C GLN A 62 0.88 2.54 -15.72
N GLN A 63 -0.12 1.66 -15.64
CA GLN A 63 -1.01 1.59 -14.47
C GLN A 63 -0.24 1.09 -13.23
N GLN A 64 0.60 0.06 -13.39
CA GLN A 64 1.44 -0.47 -12.31
C GLN A 64 2.44 0.59 -11.81
N GLU A 65 3.08 1.32 -12.73
CA GLU A 65 3.99 2.41 -12.36
C GLU A 65 3.28 3.52 -11.57
N LYS A 66 2.12 3.97 -12.04
CA LYS A 66 1.32 4.98 -11.32
C LYS A 66 0.89 4.49 -9.95
N GLN A 67 0.47 3.23 -9.85
CA GLN A 67 0.10 2.63 -8.56
C GLN A 67 1.29 2.57 -7.61
N GLN A 68 2.46 2.15 -8.09
CA GLN A 68 3.69 2.10 -7.31
C GLN A 68 4.10 3.49 -6.81
N GLN A 69 4.05 4.50 -7.69
CA GLN A 69 4.34 5.90 -7.32
C GLN A 69 3.36 6.41 -6.26
N ALA A 70 2.06 6.11 -6.41
CA ALA A 70 1.04 6.48 -5.44
C ALA A 70 1.27 5.82 -4.07
N MET A 71 1.57 4.51 -4.03
CA MET A 71 1.90 3.80 -2.79
C MET A 71 3.16 4.37 -2.14
N THR A 72 4.21 4.65 -2.90
CA THR A 72 5.44 5.25 -2.38
C THR A 72 5.17 6.63 -1.78
N ALA A 73 4.40 7.48 -2.46
CA ALA A 73 4.01 8.79 -1.93
C ALA A 73 3.19 8.67 -0.64
N ALA A 74 2.23 7.72 -0.60
CA ALA A 74 1.44 7.45 0.60
C ALA A 74 2.29 6.96 1.77
N VAL A 75 3.29 6.10 1.52
CA VAL A 75 4.26 5.65 2.54
C VAL A 75 5.03 6.84 3.13
N ILE A 76 5.55 7.72 2.29
CA ILE A 76 6.29 8.91 2.76
C ILE A 76 5.40 9.80 3.62
N GLN A 77 4.15 10.04 3.20
CA GLN A 77 3.19 10.85 3.95
C GLN A 77 2.81 10.22 5.30
N ASN A 78 2.80 8.88 5.39
CA ASN A 78 2.43 8.13 6.59
C ASN A 78 3.64 7.56 7.35
N GLN A 79 4.87 8.05 7.11
CA GLN A 79 6.10 7.54 7.73
C GLN A 79 5.99 7.45 9.26
N ALA A 80 5.45 8.47 9.90
CA ALA A 80 5.29 8.49 11.36
C ALA A 80 4.36 7.36 11.87
N ALA A 81 3.27 7.07 11.18
CA ALA A 81 2.34 6.00 11.54
C ALA A 81 2.94 4.60 11.30
N LEU A 82 3.82 4.48 10.31
CA LEU A 82 4.56 3.25 10.04
C LEU A 82 5.61 2.96 11.13
N LEU A 83 6.36 3.98 11.57
CA LEU A 83 7.55 3.82 12.41
C LEU A 83 7.29 4.01 13.90
N ASN A 84 6.37 4.90 14.30
CA ASN A 84 6.25 5.37 15.68
C ASN A 84 5.03 4.84 16.43
N ASP A 85 4.29 3.90 15.84
CA ASP A 85 3.14 3.27 16.49
C ASP A 85 3.61 2.28 17.57
N LYS A 86 3.51 2.72 18.84
CA LYS A 86 3.87 1.90 20.01
C LYS A 86 2.92 0.73 20.27
N GLY A 87 1.75 0.74 19.63
CA GLY A 87 0.76 -0.33 19.74
C GLY A 87 1.12 -1.56 18.90
N THR A 88 2.01 -1.42 17.93
CA THR A 88 2.41 -2.50 17.02
C THR A 88 3.75 -3.11 17.39
N PRO A 89 3.88 -4.45 17.21
CA PRO A 89 5.11 -5.16 17.51
C PRO A 89 6.29 -4.68 16.67
N SER A 90 7.46 -4.65 17.29
CA SER A 90 8.70 -4.40 16.56
C SER A 90 9.85 -5.22 17.15
N TYR A 91 10.82 -5.57 16.30
CA TYR A 91 12.01 -6.33 16.65
C TYR A 91 13.25 -5.65 16.06
N GLY A 92 14.39 -5.73 16.77
CA GLY A 92 15.63 -5.04 16.40
C GLY A 92 15.82 -3.70 17.10
N PRO A 93 16.90 -2.95 16.77
CA PRO A 93 17.25 -1.70 17.44
C PRO A 93 16.21 -0.61 17.24
N ALA A 94 15.91 0.12 18.33
CA ALA A 94 14.95 1.24 18.25
C ALA A 94 15.50 2.42 17.43
N ASP A 95 16.81 2.57 17.37
CA ASP A 95 17.56 3.60 16.65
C ASP A 95 18.11 3.12 15.30
N ALA A 96 17.63 1.98 14.78
CA ALA A 96 17.98 1.45 13.49
C ALA A 96 17.83 2.49 12.38
N LYS A 97 18.80 2.54 11.46
CA LYS A 97 18.76 3.46 10.30
C LYS A 97 17.73 3.04 9.25
N VAL A 98 17.43 1.77 9.15
CA VAL A 98 16.48 1.19 8.20
C VAL A 98 15.42 0.42 8.98
N THR A 99 14.17 0.56 8.52
CA THR A 99 13.04 -0.19 9.05
C THR A 99 12.36 -0.96 7.93
N VAL A 100 12.03 -2.22 8.19
CA VAL A 100 11.16 -3.06 7.38
C VAL A 100 9.82 -3.14 8.10
N VAL A 101 8.73 -2.80 7.41
CA VAL A 101 7.36 -2.91 7.93
C VAL A 101 6.63 -3.96 7.13
N GLU A 102 6.07 -4.96 7.79
CA GLU A 102 5.26 -6.01 7.18
C GLU A 102 3.81 -5.89 7.60
N PHE A 103 2.89 -5.86 6.63
CA PHE A 103 1.46 -6.07 6.82
C PHE A 103 1.11 -7.49 6.42
N PHE A 104 0.54 -8.26 7.32
CA PHE A 104 0.39 -9.70 7.12
C PHE A 104 -0.87 -10.28 7.78
N ASP A 105 -1.22 -11.49 7.37
CA ASP A 105 -2.32 -12.29 7.93
C ASP A 105 -1.85 -13.75 8.10
N TYR A 106 -2.06 -14.33 9.26
CA TYR A 106 -1.66 -15.71 9.55
C TYR A 106 -2.35 -16.77 8.67
N GLN A 107 -3.51 -16.45 8.10
CA GLN A 107 -4.21 -17.35 7.16
C GLN A 107 -3.78 -17.16 5.70
N CYS A 108 -2.92 -16.19 5.41
CA CYS A 108 -2.43 -15.94 4.05
C CYS A 108 -1.29 -16.90 3.69
N ILE A 109 -1.47 -17.69 2.63
CA ILE A 109 -0.45 -18.62 2.13
C ILE A 109 0.85 -17.90 1.71
N TYR A 110 0.74 -16.70 1.14
CA TYR A 110 1.93 -15.93 0.73
C TYR A 110 2.68 -15.35 1.92
N CYS A 111 2.00 -14.99 3.02
CA CYS A 111 2.64 -14.63 4.29
C CYS A 111 3.34 -15.85 4.90
N ALA A 112 2.71 -17.02 4.87
CA ALA A 112 3.34 -18.26 5.34
C ALA A 112 4.61 -18.64 4.54
N ARG A 113 4.63 -18.32 3.23
CA ARG A 113 5.84 -18.49 2.39
C ARG A 113 6.89 -17.43 2.66
N LEU A 114 6.49 -16.20 3.02
CA LEU A 114 7.40 -15.11 3.34
C LEU A 114 8.07 -15.28 4.71
N ALA A 115 7.37 -15.82 5.69
CA ALA A 115 7.84 -15.91 7.07
C ALA A 115 9.25 -16.52 7.22
N PRO A 116 9.61 -17.67 6.57
CA PRO A 116 10.96 -18.21 6.64
C PRO A 116 12.01 -17.32 5.92
N GLU A 117 11.62 -16.59 4.88
CA GLU A 117 12.51 -15.65 4.20
C GLU A 117 12.78 -14.42 5.09
N LEU A 118 11.74 -13.90 5.72
CA LEU A 118 11.86 -12.78 6.66
C LEU A 118 12.73 -13.18 7.89
N GLU A 119 12.56 -14.39 8.41
CA GLU A 119 13.39 -14.89 9.51
C GLU A 119 14.90 -14.94 9.16
N LYS A 120 15.22 -15.34 7.91
CA LYS A 120 16.62 -15.30 7.41
C LYS A 120 17.15 -13.87 7.40
N VAL A 121 16.33 -12.91 6.91
CA VAL A 121 16.72 -11.50 6.84
C VAL A 121 16.88 -10.90 8.24
N ILE A 122 15.97 -11.18 9.18
CA ILE A 122 16.07 -10.74 10.57
C ILE A 122 17.40 -11.20 11.19
N LYS A 123 17.79 -12.47 10.99
CA LYS A 123 19.04 -13.03 11.49
C LYS A 123 20.28 -12.42 10.83
N ALA A 124 20.20 -12.09 9.54
CA ALA A 124 21.31 -11.53 8.76
C ALA A 124 21.49 -10.02 8.93
N SER A 125 20.48 -9.31 9.44
CA SER A 125 20.45 -7.85 9.53
C SER A 125 20.09 -7.39 10.96
N PRO A 126 20.98 -7.60 11.95
CA PRO A 126 20.71 -7.30 13.35
C PRO A 126 20.62 -5.79 13.65
N ASP A 127 21.04 -4.94 12.74
CA ASP A 127 21.02 -3.48 12.78
C ASP A 127 19.75 -2.87 12.14
N VAL A 128 18.88 -3.71 11.59
CA VAL A 128 17.61 -3.33 10.99
C VAL A 128 16.46 -3.51 11.98
N ARG A 129 15.52 -2.58 11.99
CA ARG A 129 14.27 -2.69 12.74
C ARG A 129 13.18 -3.31 11.88
N PHE A 130 12.46 -4.28 12.43
CA PHE A 130 11.31 -4.92 11.82
C PHE A 130 10.06 -4.52 12.58
N VAL A 131 9.02 -4.06 11.88
CA VAL A 131 7.72 -3.67 12.44
C VAL A 131 6.64 -4.55 11.84
N PHE A 132 5.80 -5.14 12.69
CA PHE A 132 4.79 -6.10 12.31
C PHE A 132 3.40 -5.49 12.43
N LYS A 133 2.70 -5.33 11.33
CA LYS A 133 1.33 -4.81 11.26
C LYS A 133 0.36 -5.97 11.07
N GLU A 134 -0.24 -6.43 12.15
CA GLU A 134 -1.28 -7.46 12.13
C GLU A 134 -2.47 -6.97 11.29
N PHE A 135 -2.63 -7.52 10.10
CA PHE A 135 -3.64 -7.10 9.12
C PHE A 135 -4.52 -8.28 8.70
N PRO A 136 -5.44 -8.74 9.59
CA PRO A 136 -6.23 -9.95 9.40
C PRO A 136 -7.36 -9.78 8.37
N ILE A 137 -6.99 -9.62 7.09
CA ILE A 137 -7.94 -9.41 5.98
C ILE A 137 -8.89 -10.58 5.77
N PHE A 138 -8.49 -11.77 6.18
CA PHE A 138 -9.31 -12.98 6.09
C PHE A 138 -10.17 -13.23 7.32
N GLY A 139 -10.18 -12.32 8.32
CA GLY A 139 -10.88 -12.50 9.58
C GLY A 139 -12.38 -12.73 9.46
N GLN A 140 -13.03 -12.19 8.43
CA GLN A 140 -14.45 -12.46 8.16
C GLN A 140 -14.69 -13.87 7.61
N ARG A 141 -13.76 -14.38 6.80
CA ARG A 141 -13.84 -15.70 6.18
C ARG A 141 -13.37 -16.79 7.13
N TRP A 142 -12.32 -16.52 7.87
CA TRP A 142 -11.65 -17.45 8.78
C TRP A 142 -11.39 -16.74 10.13
N PRO A 143 -12.26 -16.90 11.13
CA PRO A 143 -12.16 -16.19 12.41
C PRO A 143 -10.81 -16.35 13.12
N ALA A 144 -10.11 -17.48 12.90
CA ALA A 144 -8.79 -17.72 13.45
C ALA A 144 -7.73 -16.68 12.97
N SER A 145 -7.91 -16.05 11.81
CA SER A 145 -7.09 -14.92 11.36
C SER A 145 -7.12 -13.78 12.38
N LEU A 146 -8.32 -13.34 12.74
CA LEU A 146 -8.51 -12.25 13.70
C LEU A 146 -8.09 -12.68 15.12
N SER A 147 -8.38 -13.93 15.53
CA SER A 147 -7.99 -14.45 16.85
C SER A 147 -6.47 -14.50 16.99
N ALA A 148 -5.76 -14.96 15.97
CA ALA A 148 -4.29 -15.01 15.98
C ALA A 148 -3.67 -13.61 16.06
N ALA A 149 -4.16 -12.66 15.25
CA ALA A 149 -3.73 -11.27 15.26
C ALA A 149 -3.94 -10.61 16.63
N LYS A 150 -5.12 -10.76 17.23
CA LYS A 150 -5.40 -10.24 18.58
C LYS A 150 -4.47 -10.83 19.62
N THR A 151 -4.25 -12.15 19.57
CA THR A 151 -3.35 -12.84 20.49
C THR A 151 -1.90 -12.34 20.33
N GLY A 152 -1.42 -12.15 19.11
CA GLY A 152 -0.09 -11.60 18.83
C GLY A 152 0.10 -10.21 19.46
N LEU A 153 -0.85 -9.29 19.23
CA LEU A 153 -0.80 -7.94 19.82
C LEU A 153 -0.86 -7.95 21.36
N GLN A 154 -1.63 -8.88 21.94
CA GLN A 154 -1.69 -9.04 23.40
C GLN A 154 -0.37 -9.58 23.97
N ILE A 155 0.26 -10.54 23.29
CA ILE A 155 1.59 -11.06 23.63
C ILE A 155 2.62 -9.93 23.55
N TRP A 156 2.60 -9.13 22.50
CA TRP A 156 3.47 -7.96 22.38
C TRP A 156 3.34 -7.03 23.59
N LYS A 157 2.13 -6.64 23.95
CA LYS A 157 1.88 -5.75 25.09
C LYS A 157 2.33 -6.36 26.43
N GLN A 158 2.19 -7.68 26.59
CA GLN A 158 2.46 -8.34 27.85
C GLN A 158 3.92 -8.80 28.00
N LYS A 159 4.54 -9.24 26.90
CA LYS A 159 5.82 -9.98 26.92
C LYS A 159 6.93 -9.35 26.07
N GLY A 160 6.60 -8.41 25.19
CA GLY A 160 7.57 -7.71 24.34
C GLY A 160 8.02 -8.49 23.10
N ALA A 161 9.15 -8.03 22.53
CA ALA A 161 9.59 -8.37 21.19
C ALA A 161 9.89 -9.86 20.97
N ASP A 162 10.70 -10.46 21.84
CA ASP A 162 11.13 -11.85 21.67
C ASP A 162 9.94 -12.82 21.75
N ALA A 163 9.05 -12.60 22.71
CA ALA A 163 7.86 -13.43 22.87
C ALA A 163 6.92 -13.30 21.67
N TYR A 164 6.76 -12.08 21.17
CA TYR A 164 5.95 -11.83 19.97
C TYR A 164 6.55 -12.55 18.74
N LEU A 165 7.82 -12.35 18.44
CA LEU A 165 8.48 -12.98 17.30
C LEU A 165 8.42 -14.50 17.37
N ASN A 166 8.63 -15.07 18.58
CA ASN A 166 8.51 -16.52 18.79
C ASN A 166 7.08 -17.02 18.56
N TYR A 167 6.06 -16.27 18.99
CA TYR A 167 4.67 -16.58 18.70
C TYR A 167 4.36 -16.52 17.20
N HIS A 168 4.74 -15.43 16.53
CA HIS A 168 4.58 -15.24 15.08
C HIS A 168 5.18 -16.42 14.31
N ASN A 169 6.43 -16.77 14.58
CA ASN A 169 7.12 -17.87 13.92
C ASN A 169 6.48 -19.22 14.24
N ALA A 170 6.02 -19.44 15.48
CA ALA A 170 5.34 -20.67 15.87
C ALA A 170 4.02 -20.89 15.13
N ILE A 171 3.23 -19.83 14.92
CA ILE A 171 1.99 -19.93 14.11
C ILE A 171 2.34 -20.34 12.67
N TYR A 172 3.28 -19.68 12.00
CA TYR A 172 3.64 -20.03 10.63
C TYR A 172 4.31 -21.42 10.53
N ALA A 173 5.06 -21.86 11.56
CA ALA A 173 5.66 -23.18 11.61
C ALA A 173 4.63 -24.34 11.66
N THR A 174 3.38 -24.08 12.04
CA THR A 174 2.30 -25.08 11.95
C THR A 174 2.02 -25.52 10.51
N GLY A 175 2.30 -24.63 9.52
CA GLY A 175 1.91 -24.81 8.14
C GLY A 175 0.39 -24.67 7.90
N HIS A 176 -0.40 -24.37 8.94
CA HIS A 176 -1.84 -24.23 8.87
C HIS A 176 -2.22 -22.81 8.44
N ASN A 177 -2.69 -22.68 7.19
CA ASN A 177 -3.19 -21.44 6.60
C ASN A 177 -4.44 -21.74 5.75
N GLU A 178 -5.03 -20.73 5.13
CA GLU A 178 -6.20 -20.86 4.25
C GLU A 178 -7.39 -21.62 4.89
N GLY A 179 -7.69 -21.30 6.14
CA GLY A 179 -8.78 -21.90 6.91
C GLY A 179 -8.37 -23.10 7.76
N LYS A 180 -7.10 -23.50 7.75
CA LYS A 180 -6.62 -24.65 8.53
C LYS A 180 -6.08 -24.30 9.89
N LEU A 181 -5.73 -23.02 10.15
CA LEU A 181 -5.29 -22.56 11.46
C LEU A 181 -6.44 -22.71 12.46
N THR A 182 -6.14 -23.33 13.61
CA THR A 182 -7.12 -23.63 14.66
C THR A 182 -6.84 -22.82 15.92
N ASP A 183 -7.87 -22.71 16.80
CA ASP A 183 -7.70 -22.13 18.13
C ASP A 183 -6.73 -22.94 18.99
N ALA A 184 -6.60 -24.25 18.73
CA ALA A 184 -5.61 -25.10 19.41
C ALA A 184 -4.16 -24.71 19.02
N ASP A 185 -3.90 -24.43 17.75
CA ASP A 185 -2.60 -23.95 17.26
C ASP A 185 -2.24 -22.60 17.91
N ILE A 186 -3.20 -21.65 17.91
CA ILE A 186 -3.04 -20.33 18.52
C ILE A 186 -2.74 -20.46 20.01
N SER A 187 -3.51 -21.30 20.72
CA SER A 187 -3.33 -21.55 22.15
C SER A 187 -2.00 -22.20 22.47
N ALA A 188 -1.55 -23.16 21.63
CA ALA A 188 -0.25 -23.83 21.80
C ALA A 188 0.90 -22.83 21.62
N ALA A 189 0.88 -22.01 20.57
CA ALA A 189 1.89 -20.98 20.32
C ALA A 189 1.92 -19.92 21.45
N ALA A 190 0.76 -19.46 21.91
CA ALA A 190 0.65 -18.50 23.01
C ALA A 190 1.19 -19.09 24.35
N LYS A 191 0.89 -20.36 24.63
CA LYS A 191 1.40 -21.07 25.81
C LYS A 191 2.92 -21.22 25.77
N ALA A 192 3.50 -21.49 24.61
CA ALA A 192 4.95 -21.62 24.44
C ALA A 192 5.71 -20.37 24.86
N VAL A 193 5.13 -19.18 24.66
CA VAL A 193 5.68 -17.89 25.10
C VAL A 193 5.16 -17.44 26.47
N LYS A 194 4.49 -18.33 27.22
CA LYS A 194 3.97 -18.06 28.57
C LYS A 194 2.99 -16.86 28.61
N PHE A 195 2.18 -16.72 27.58
CA PHE A 195 1.12 -15.70 27.55
C PHE A 195 0.02 -16.03 28.57
N ASP A 196 -0.46 -15.01 29.29
CA ASP A 196 -1.57 -15.12 30.22
C ASP A 196 -2.82 -14.43 29.66
N ALA A 197 -3.77 -15.22 29.18
CA ALA A 197 -5.02 -14.71 28.61
C ALA A 197 -5.92 -13.98 29.62
N LYS A 198 -5.71 -14.20 30.94
CA LYS A 198 -6.49 -13.51 31.99
C LYS A 198 -6.14 -12.04 32.12
N THR A 199 -4.95 -11.65 31.69
CA THR A 199 -4.46 -10.26 31.71
C THR A 199 -4.44 -9.64 30.31
N ALA A 200 -5.26 -10.18 29.41
CA ALA A 200 -5.35 -9.70 28.04
C ALA A 200 -5.85 -8.24 27.97
N HIS A 201 -5.22 -7.43 27.11
CA HIS A 201 -5.62 -6.06 26.87
C HIS A 201 -6.56 -5.97 25.67
N ASP A 202 -7.40 -4.94 25.63
CA ASP A 202 -8.09 -4.61 24.37
C ASP A 202 -7.06 -4.10 23.33
N VAL A 203 -7.12 -4.70 22.16
CA VAL A 203 -6.23 -4.40 21.02
C VAL A 203 -7.02 -4.03 19.75
N GLN A 204 -8.36 -3.91 19.87
CA GLN A 204 -9.20 -3.62 18.72
C GLN A 204 -8.81 -2.28 18.06
N GLY A 205 -8.60 -1.24 18.86
CA GLY A 205 -8.18 0.06 18.34
C GLY A 205 -6.85 0.01 17.58
N THR A 206 -5.91 -0.88 17.97
CA THR A 206 -4.67 -1.10 17.21
C THR A 206 -4.95 -1.74 15.84
N LEU A 207 -5.81 -2.76 15.78
CA LEU A 207 -6.19 -3.41 14.52
C LEU A 207 -6.94 -2.44 13.59
N ASP A 208 -7.84 -1.64 14.13
CA ASP A 208 -8.58 -0.64 13.35
C ASP A 208 -7.63 0.43 12.78
N GLY A 209 -6.65 0.86 13.56
CA GLY A 209 -5.59 1.77 13.12
C GLY A 209 -4.72 1.18 12.02
N ILE A 210 -4.32 -0.09 12.14
CA ILE A 210 -3.55 -0.80 11.11
C ILE A 210 -4.37 -0.94 9.82
N ASN A 211 -5.65 -1.30 9.93
CA ASN A 211 -6.53 -1.40 8.77
C ASN A 211 -6.70 -0.05 8.06
N THR A 212 -6.89 1.02 8.82
CA THR A 212 -6.98 2.39 8.28
C THR A 212 -5.67 2.79 7.57
N LEU A 213 -4.53 2.51 8.19
CA LEU A 213 -3.23 2.79 7.60
C LEU A 213 -3.02 1.99 6.30
N ALA A 214 -3.33 0.70 6.28
CA ALA A 214 -3.23 -0.14 5.09
C ALA A 214 -4.06 0.42 3.93
N GLN A 215 -5.29 0.89 4.20
CA GLN A 215 -6.14 1.54 3.19
C GLN A 215 -5.53 2.86 2.68
N GLN A 216 -4.98 3.70 3.56
CA GLN A 216 -4.30 4.95 3.18
C GLN A 216 -3.07 4.69 2.30
N LEU A 217 -2.37 3.57 2.52
CA LEU A 217 -1.22 3.14 1.72
C LEU A 217 -1.62 2.47 0.39
N GLY A 218 -2.91 2.20 0.18
CA GLY A 218 -3.42 1.49 -0.99
C GLY A 218 -3.17 -0.03 -0.94
N PHE A 219 -2.96 -0.61 0.25
CA PHE A 219 -2.77 -2.05 0.40
C PHE A 219 -4.13 -2.76 0.45
N SER A 220 -4.34 -3.69 -0.47
CA SER A 220 -5.57 -4.49 -0.60
C SER A 220 -5.34 -5.99 -0.34
N GLY A 221 -4.11 -6.38 -0.05
CA GLY A 221 -3.71 -7.78 0.15
C GLY A 221 -2.52 -7.92 1.08
N THR A 222 -2.23 -9.17 1.43
CA THR A 222 -1.08 -9.57 2.24
C THR A 222 -0.24 -10.63 1.55
N PRO A 223 1.08 -10.69 1.82
CA PRO A 223 1.83 -9.70 2.56
C PRO A 223 1.98 -8.39 1.79
N ALA A 224 2.21 -7.28 2.50
CA ALA A 224 2.73 -6.06 1.91
C ALA A 224 3.89 -5.57 2.78
N LEU A 225 5.02 -5.25 2.15
CA LEU A 225 6.20 -4.79 2.86
C LEU A 225 6.56 -3.37 2.43
N VAL A 226 7.05 -2.63 3.39
CA VAL A 226 7.65 -1.31 3.18
C VAL A 226 9.05 -1.33 3.77
N VAL A 227 10.04 -1.01 2.97
CA VAL A 227 11.43 -0.82 3.41
C VAL A 227 11.78 0.64 3.23
N LEU A 228 12.18 1.28 4.33
CA LEU A 228 12.43 2.72 4.32
C LEU A 228 13.51 3.10 5.35
N PRO A 229 14.23 4.21 5.12
CA PRO A 229 15.08 4.77 6.17
C PRO A 229 14.20 5.30 7.31
N SER A 230 14.69 5.17 8.55
CA SER A 230 13.98 5.65 9.74
C SER A 230 13.86 7.18 9.80
N ALA A 231 14.67 7.90 9.01
CA ALA A 231 14.60 9.34 8.80
C ALA A 231 14.95 9.69 7.36
N GLY A 232 14.35 10.74 6.81
CA GLY A 232 14.66 11.22 5.46
C GLY A 232 14.13 10.31 4.32
N ALA A 233 12.98 9.66 4.54
CA ALA A 233 12.32 8.87 3.49
C ALA A 233 11.95 9.73 2.29
N SER A 234 12.27 9.24 1.09
CA SER A 234 12.00 9.87 -0.19
C SER A 234 11.64 8.81 -1.23
N ALA A 235 11.19 9.23 -2.41
CA ALA A 235 10.89 8.31 -3.50
C ALA A 235 12.12 7.48 -3.95
N ASP A 236 13.31 8.00 -3.70
CA ASP A 236 14.57 7.39 -4.14
C ASP A 236 15.14 6.36 -3.15
N ASN A 237 14.57 6.23 -1.95
CA ASN A 237 15.09 5.34 -0.90
C ASN A 237 14.00 4.54 -0.16
N VAL A 238 12.76 4.61 -0.63
CA VAL A 238 11.64 3.79 -0.14
C VAL A 238 11.36 2.69 -1.15
N THR A 239 11.19 1.47 -0.64
CA THR A 239 10.73 0.34 -1.46
C THR A 239 9.42 -0.19 -0.91
N VAL A 240 8.39 -0.27 -1.77
CA VAL A 240 7.09 -0.88 -1.45
C VAL A 240 6.96 -2.17 -2.24
N ILE A 241 6.69 -3.27 -1.55
CA ILE A 241 6.59 -4.61 -2.15
C ILE A 241 5.19 -5.16 -1.84
N PRO A 242 4.23 -5.04 -2.78
CA PRO A 242 2.89 -5.62 -2.61
C PRO A 242 2.91 -7.10 -2.98
N GLY A 243 3.13 -7.98 -2.01
CA GLY A 243 3.15 -9.41 -2.18
C GLY A 243 4.41 -10.09 -1.65
N TYR A 244 4.56 -11.36 -2.00
CA TYR A 244 5.72 -12.18 -1.63
C TYR A 244 7.02 -11.65 -2.24
N THR A 245 8.10 -11.77 -1.48
CA THR A 245 9.47 -11.48 -1.93
C THR A 245 10.46 -12.50 -1.36
N SER A 246 11.63 -12.65 -1.99
CA SER A 246 12.71 -13.50 -1.45
C SER A 246 13.57 -12.72 -0.43
N ALA A 247 14.34 -13.46 0.37
CA ALA A 247 15.28 -12.87 1.32
C ALA A 247 16.31 -11.97 0.60
N GLU A 248 16.80 -12.38 -0.57
CA GLU A 248 17.77 -11.62 -1.36
C GLU A 248 17.20 -10.29 -1.84
N ALA A 249 15.97 -10.30 -2.37
CA ALA A 249 15.31 -9.08 -2.82
C ALA A 249 15.00 -8.14 -1.65
N LEU A 250 14.63 -8.68 -0.48
CA LEU A 250 14.41 -7.89 0.73
C LEU A 250 15.72 -7.27 1.24
N GLN A 251 16.84 -8.00 1.21
CA GLN A 251 18.17 -7.47 1.54
C GLN A 251 18.61 -6.36 0.57
N GLN A 252 18.32 -6.50 -0.73
CA GLN A 252 18.57 -5.43 -1.70
C GLN A 252 17.75 -4.17 -1.38
N ALA A 253 16.49 -4.32 -1.00
CA ALA A 253 15.65 -3.20 -0.58
C ALA A 253 16.18 -2.54 0.71
N ILE A 254 16.71 -3.31 1.66
CA ILE A 254 17.36 -2.79 2.87
C ILE A 254 18.62 -2.00 2.51
N SER A 255 19.50 -2.53 1.65
CA SER A 255 20.69 -1.84 1.18
C SER A 255 20.35 -0.54 0.42
N HIS A 256 19.29 -0.57 -0.38
CA HIS A 256 18.77 0.62 -1.07
C HIS A 256 18.33 1.70 -0.08
N ALA A 257 17.55 1.32 0.95
CA ALA A 257 17.09 2.25 1.98
C ALA A 257 18.24 2.78 2.87
N ALA A 258 19.32 2.01 3.04
CA ALA A 258 20.54 2.42 3.74
C ALA A 258 21.40 3.40 2.95
N GLY A 259 21.18 3.53 1.64
CA GLY A 259 22.03 4.31 0.74
C GLY A 259 23.29 3.55 0.27
N ASP A 260 23.36 2.24 0.50
CA ASP A 260 24.52 1.39 0.20
C ASP A 260 24.50 0.85 -1.25
N THR A 261 23.64 1.38 -2.12
CA THR A 261 23.61 0.99 -3.53
C THR A 261 24.94 1.27 -4.19
N LYS A 262 25.69 0.21 -4.47
CA LYS A 262 26.88 0.29 -5.33
C LYS A 262 26.43 0.87 -6.68
N LYS A 263 27.01 2.03 -7.01
CA LYS A 263 26.93 2.59 -8.37
C LYS A 263 27.49 1.63 -9.39
#